data_5004d2b537a0f66e5ec060018f1290d0
#
_entry.id   5004d2b537a0f66e5ec060018f1290d0
#
_cell.length_a   1.000
_cell.length_b   1.000
_cell.length_c   1.000
_cell.angle_alpha   90.00
_cell.angle_beta   90.00
_cell.angle_gamma   90.00
#
_symmetry.space_group_name_H-M   'P 1'
#
loop_
_entity.id
_entity.type
_entity.pdbx_description
1 polymer ?
#
loop_
_entity_poly.entity_id
_entity_poly.type
_entity_poly.pdbx_seq_one_letter_code
_entity_poly.pdbx_strand_id
1 'polypeptide(L)'
;MAPKHHPTPLSGGDRKALAKELGRARAMTTILAAQSAEARAKGESLIKQADRLFCEAFNERMWADGGPIDPSPTIEQAVNGGHSWLEIECSRCRTKRDVDLAALRHPSTTFVHDLASRLRCSKCAKANRRPSATLLQLAQRPRQAAPET
;
A
#
# COMPACT_ATOMS: atom_id res chain seq x y z
N MET A 1 28.35 -21.74 -52.92
CA MET A 1 27.14 -22.06 -52.17
C MET A 1 27.54 -22.65 -50.83
N ALA A 2 27.16 -22.04 -49.74
CA ALA A 2 27.34 -22.65 -48.43
C ALA A 2 26.47 -23.92 -48.30
N PRO A 3 26.96 -25.03 -47.77
CA PRO A 3 26.14 -26.20 -47.56
C PRO A 3 25.01 -25.88 -46.59
N LYS A 4 23.80 -26.20 -46.99
CA LYS A 4 22.65 -26.08 -46.09
C LYS A 4 22.78 -27.15 -45.02
N HIS A 5 23.22 -26.77 -43.84
CA HIS A 5 23.19 -27.64 -42.65
C HIS A 5 21.75 -27.91 -42.28
N HIS A 6 21.22 -29.03 -42.68
CA HIS A 6 19.98 -29.53 -42.10
C HIS A 6 20.34 -30.20 -40.76
N PRO A 7 19.68 -29.82 -39.65
CA PRO A 7 19.94 -30.47 -38.38
C PRO A 7 19.65 -31.99 -38.52
N THR A 8 20.57 -32.80 -38.04
CA THR A 8 20.43 -34.26 -38.01
C THR A 8 19.23 -34.63 -37.14
N PRO A 9 18.29 -35.45 -37.61
CA PRO A 9 17.17 -35.87 -36.76
C PRO A 9 17.68 -36.60 -35.56
N LEU A 10 17.06 -36.35 -34.39
CA LEU A 10 17.42 -36.97 -33.12
C LEU A 10 17.18 -38.49 -33.18
N SER A 11 18.12 -39.30 -32.63
CA SER A 11 17.92 -40.73 -32.44
C SER A 11 16.83 -41.04 -31.42
N GLY A 12 16.31 -42.27 -31.38
CA GLY A 12 15.33 -42.70 -30.37
C GLY A 12 15.82 -42.56 -28.94
N GLY A 13 17.15 -42.86 -28.71
CA GLY A 13 17.77 -42.65 -27.40
C GLY A 13 17.87 -41.18 -27.02
N ASP A 14 18.22 -40.29 -27.96
CA ASP A 14 18.31 -38.87 -27.78
C ASP A 14 16.94 -38.27 -27.46
N ARG A 15 15.88 -38.73 -28.13
CA ARG A 15 14.49 -38.30 -27.86
C ARG A 15 14.05 -38.62 -26.43
N LYS A 16 14.39 -39.83 -25.94
CA LYS A 16 14.09 -40.25 -24.56
C LYS A 16 14.86 -39.41 -23.53
N ALA A 17 16.14 -39.16 -23.78
CA ALA A 17 16.96 -38.32 -22.93
C ALA A 17 16.44 -36.90 -22.89
N LEU A 18 16.09 -36.32 -24.03
CA LEU A 18 15.51 -34.96 -24.11
C LEU A 18 14.16 -34.89 -23.40
N ALA A 19 13.28 -35.87 -23.59
CA ALA A 19 11.99 -35.94 -22.91
C ALA A 19 12.14 -36.00 -21.38
N LYS A 20 13.13 -36.77 -20.88
CA LYS A 20 13.46 -36.83 -19.45
C LYS A 20 13.96 -35.48 -18.92
N GLU A 21 14.84 -34.82 -19.64
CA GLU A 21 15.34 -33.51 -19.26
C GLU A 21 14.26 -32.44 -19.29
N LEU A 22 13.39 -32.43 -20.30
CA LEU A 22 12.23 -31.54 -20.37
C LEU A 22 11.27 -31.80 -19.19
N GLY A 23 11.05 -33.06 -18.83
CA GLY A 23 10.25 -33.40 -17.65
C GLY A 23 10.83 -32.84 -16.36
N ARG A 24 12.17 -33.00 -16.18
CA ARG A 24 12.88 -32.42 -15.04
C ARG A 24 12.80 -30.88 -15.03
N ALA A 25 13.02 -30.23 -16.18
CA ALA A 25 12.96 -28.79 -16.30
C ALA A 25 11.56 -28.28 -15.96
N ARG A 26 10.51 -28.93 -16.43
CA ARG A 26 9.13 -28.56 -16.11
C ARG A 26 8.82 -28.72 -14.62
N ALA A 27 9.25 -29.87 -14.03
CA ALA A 27 9.09 -30.09 -12.60
C ALA A 27 9.84 -29.03 -11.77
N MET A 28 11.08 -28.74 -12.16
CA MET A 28 11.88 -27.73 -11.50
C MET A 28 11.25 -26.32 -11.64
N THR A 29 10.73 -25.98 -12.81
CA THR A 29 10.02 -24.71 -13.04
C THR A 29 8.81 -24.60 -12.11
N THR A 30 8.03 -25.67 -11.94
CA THR A 30 6.89 -25.69 -11.03
C THR A 30 7.30 -25.44 -9.59
N ILE A 31 8.38 -26.12 -9.14
CA ILE A 31 8.92 -25.98 -7.79
C ILE A 31 9.42 -24.54 -7.56
N LEU A 32 10.21 -24.00 -8.47
CA LEU A 32 10.77 -22.66 -8.37
C LEU A 32 9.67 -21.60 -8.42
N ALA A 33 8.66 -21.77 -9.27
CA ALA A 33 7.50 -20.86 -9.33
C ALA A 33 6.73 -20.86 -8.00
N ALA A 34 6.53 -22.04 -7.39
CA ALA A 34 5.88 -22.14 -6.08
C ALA A 34 6.71 -21.47 -4.97
N GLN A 35 8.02 -21.69 -4.97
CA GLN A 35 8.93 -21.04 -4.01
C GLN A 35 8.94 -19.52 -4.19
N SER A 36 8.95 -19.04 -5.43
CA SER A 36 8.87 -17.62 -5.75
C SER A 36 7.56 -17.00 -5.24
N ALA A 37 6.44 -17.67 -5.48
CA ALA A 37 5.13 -17.21 -5.00
C ALA A 37 5.07 -17.16 -3.47
N GLU A 38 5.61 -18.16 -2.79
CA GLU A 38 5.68 -18.22 -1.33
C GLU A 38 6.56 -17.11 -0.77
N ALA A 39 7.74 -16.89 -1.34
CA ALA A 39 8.64 -15.81 -0.94
C ALA A 39 8.01 -14.43 -1.14
N ARG A 40 7.30 -14.26 -2.26
CA ARG A 40 6.58 -13.00 -2.55
C ARG A 40 5.46 -12.77 -1.53
N ALA A 41 4.68 -13.78 -1.20
CA ALA A 41 3.62 -13.69 -0.21
C ALA A 41 4.17 -13.33 1.18
N LYS A 42 5.28 -13.94 1.58
CA LYS A 42 5.98 -13.59 2.84
C LYS A 42 6.47 -12.14 2.81
N GLY A 43 7.05 -11.70 1.70
CA GLY A 43 7.52 -10.33 1.52
C GLY A 43 6.37 -9.30 1.62
N GLU A 44 5.26 -9.56 0.96
CA GLU A 44 4.07 -8.72 1.02
C GLU A 44 3.50 -8.63 2.45
N SER A 45 3.47 -9.76 3.16
CA SER A 45 3.03 -9.81 4.56
C SER A 45 3.94 -8.99 5.48
N LEU A 46 5.26 -9.07 5.29
CA LEU A 46 6.22 -8.29 6.06
C LEU A 46 6.12 -6.79 5.77
N ILE A 47 5.94 -6.41 4.52
CA ILE A 47 5.73 -5.01 4.12
C ILE A 47 4.45 -4.46 4.77
N LYS A 48 3.37 -5.23 4.74
CA LYS A 48 2.11 -4.86 5.37
C LYS A 48 2.28 -4.65 6.89
N GLN A 49 3.01 -5.53 7.54
CA GLN A 49 3.34 -5.40 8.95
C GLN A 49 4.19 -4.16 9.23
N ALA A 50 5.20 -3.90 8.39
CA ALA A 50 6.04 -2.71 8.51
C ALA A 50 5.22 -1.41 8.35
N ASP A 51 4.33 -1.37 7.38
CA ASP A 51 3.46 -0.22 7.13
C ASP A 51 2.50 0.02 8.31
N ARG A 52 1.95 -1.05 8.89
CA ARG A 52 1.13 -0.94 10.10
C ARG A 52 1.90 -0.36 11.28
N LEU A 53 3.09 -0.87 11.53
CA LEU A 53 3.94 -0.38 12.62
C LEU A 53 4.37 1.08 12.40
N PHE A 54 4.60 1.45 11.15
CA PHE A 54 4.92 2.83 10.80
C PHE A 54 3.74 3.78 11.09
N CYS A 55 2.52 3.36 10.77
CA CYS A 55 1.31 4.13 11.12
C CYS A 55 1.13 4.27 12.64
N GLU A 56 1.34 3.20 13.39
CA GLU A 56 1.27 3.21 14.85
C GLU A 56 2.34 4.14 15.45
N ALA A 57 3.56 4.08 14.95
CA ALA A 57 4.65 4.97 15.37
C ALA A 57 4.34 6.44 15.05
N PHE A 58 3.76 6.70 13.88
CA PHE A 58 3.33 8.05 13.50
C PHE A 58 2.27 8.59 14.46
N ASN A 59 1.27 7.79 14.83
CA ASN A 59 0.25 8.17 15.80
C ASN A 59 0.85 8.51 17.17
N GLU A 60 1.75 7.68 17.66
CA GLU A 60 2.43 7.91 18.95
C GLU A 60 3.21 9.23 18.94
N ARG A 61 3.92 9.51 17.85
CA ARG A 61 4.68 10.76 17.71
C ARG A 61 3.75 11.96 17.62
N MET A 62 2.64 11.86 16.92
CA MET A 62 1.65 12.95 16.85
C MET A 62 1.09 13.29 18.22
N TRP A 63 0.78 12.27 19.03
CA TRP A 63 0.28 12.50 20.39
C TRP A 63 1.35 13.13 21.29
N ALA A 64 2.60 12.70 21.16
CA ALA A 64 3.71 13.22 21.95
C ALA A 64 4.07 14.67 21.60
N ASP A 65 4.11 14.99 20.30
CA ASP A 65 4.61 16.27 19.80
C ASP A 65 3.50 17.26 19.40
N GLY A 66 2.25 16.80 19.42
CA GLY A 66 1.08 17.65 19.20
C GLY A 66 0.85 18.14 17.77
N GLY A 67 1.43 17.49 16.77
CA GLY A 67 1.24 17.88 15.39
C GLY A 67 1.82 16.94 14.36
N PRO A 68 1.55 17.21 13.07
CA PRO A 68 2.04 16.39 11.98
C PRO A 68 3.55 16.43 11.90
N ILE A 69 4.16 15.27 11.81
CA ILE A 69 5.60 15.07 11.90
C ILE A 69 6.10 14.38 10.64
N ASP A 70 7.22 14.83 10.15
CA ASP A 70 7.99 14.15 9.13
C ASP A 70 9.03 13.23 9.83
N PRO A 71 9.18 11.95 9.45
CA PRO A 71 8.49 11.28 8.34
C PRO A 71 7.08 10.81 8.70
N SER A 72 6.15 11.03 7.81
CA SER A 72 4.81 10.46 7.90
C SER A 72 4.62 9.36 6.84
N PRO A 73 3.69 8.41 7.06
CA PRO A 73 3.34 7.46 6.02
C PRO A 73 2.80 8.15 4.77
N THR A 74 2.96 7.49 3.63
CA THR A 74 2.21 7.84 2.42
C THR A 74 0.79 7.28 2.51
N ILE A 75 -0.11 7.76 1.65
CA ILE A 75 -1.48 7.20 1.53
C ILE A 75 -1.40 5.69 1.29
N GLU A 76 -0.53 5.25 0.37
CA GLU A 76 -0.34 3.84 0.06
C GLU A 76 0.09 3.03 1.29
N GLN A 77 1.05 3.52 2.05
CA GLN A 77 1.51 2.86 3.27
C GLN A 77 0.41 2.78 4.33
N ALA A 78 -0.35 3.86 4.50
CA ALA A 78 -1.46 3.88 5.45
C ALA A 78 -2.55 2.88 5.07
N VAL A 79 -2.93 2.81 3.81
CA VAL A 79 -3.92 1.85 3.30
C VAL A 79 -3.39 0.42 3.42
N ASN A 80 -2.17 0.16 2.99
CA ASN A 80 -1.55 -1.16 3.06
C ASN A 80 -1.37 -1.65 4.50
N GLY A 81 -1.07 -0.75 5.43
CA GLY A 81 -0.93 -1.04 6.86
C GLY A 81 -2.26 -1.20 7.60
N GLY A 82 -3.38 -1.06 6.92
CA GLY A 82 -4.70 -1.19 7.52
C GLY A 82 -5.19 0.04 8.29
N HIS A 83 -4.48 1.16 8.22
CA HIS A 83 -4.84 2.44 8.83
C HIS A 83 -5.35 3.41 7.77
N SER A 84 -6.40 3.02 7.05
CA SER A 84 -6.91 3.75 5.89
C SER A 84 -7.80 4.95 6.23
N TRP A 85 -8.06 5.20 7.49
CA TRP A 85 -8.88 6.33 7.95
C TRP A 85 -8.01 7.37 8.62
N LEU A 86 -8.14 8.62 8.16
CA LEU A 86 -7.46 9.77 8.75
C LEU A 86 -8.48 10.60 9.52
N GLU A 87 -8.29 10.72 10.82
CA GLU A 87 -9.09 11.61 11.65
C GLU A 87 -8.52 13.03 11.58
N ILE A 88 -9.36 13.97 11.21
CA ILE A 88 -9.00 15.38 11.10
C ILE A 88 -9.95 16.28 11.90
N GLU A 89 -9.48 17.45 12.22
CA GLU A 89 -10.26 18.51 12.84
C GLU A 89 -10.04 19.81 12.09
N CYS A 90 -11.11 20.53 11.78
CA CYS A 90 -10.97 21.85 11.19
C CYS A 90 -10.31 22.81 12.19
N SER A 91 -9.27 23.52 11.78
CA SER A 91 -8.56 24.47 12.65
C SER A 91 -9.41 25.64 13.10
N ARG A 92 -10.50 25.93 12.40
CA ARG A 92 -11.38 27.06 12.67
C ARG A 92 -12.65 26.67 13.41
N CYS A 93 -13.49 25.81 12.81
CA CYS A 93 -14.79 25.44 13.39
C CYS A 93 -14.72 24.23 14.33
N ARG A 94 -13.55 23.60 14.44
CA ARG A 94 -13.29 22.43 15.30
C ARG A 94 -14.15 21.20 14.99
N THR A 95 -14.76 21.14 13.81
CA THR A 95 -15.51 19.98 13.38
C THR A 95 -14.55 18.83 13.07
N LYS A 96 -14.79 17.69 13.69
CA LYS A 96 -14.02 16.44 13.46
C LYS A 96 -14.63 15.66 12.31
N ARG A 97 -13.79 15.10 11.45
CA ARG A 97 -14.19 14.25 10.33
C ARG A 97 -13.21 13.12 10.13
N ASP A 98 -13.72 12.04 9.56
CA ASP A 98 -12.91 10.92 9.11
C ASP A 98 -12.79 10.97 7.60
N VAL A 99 -11.56 10.84 7.12
CA VAL A 99 -11.26 10.83 5.69
C VAL A 99 -10.84 9.43 5.28
N ASP A 100 -11.52 8.87 4.29
CA ASP A 100 -11.15 7.59 3.69
C ASP A 100 -9.99 7.81 2.71
N LEU A 101 -8.78 7.45 3.14
CA LEU A 101 -7.58 7.60 2.32
C LEU A 101 -7.62 6.75 1.05
N ALA A 102 -8.30 5.60 1.09
CA ALA A 102 -8.44 4.74 -0.08
C ALA A 102 -9.32 5.36 -1.17
N ALA A 103 -10.25 6.24 -0.80
CA ALA A 103 -11.16 6.92 -1.71
C ALA A 103 -10.65 8.30 -2.18
N LEU A 104 -9.56 8.81 -1.62
CA LEU A 104 -9.01 10.11 -2.01
C LEU A 104 -8.45 10.10 -3.42
N ARG A 105 -8.72 11.17 -4.15
CA ARG A 105 -8.18 11.40 -5.50
C ARG A 105 -6.82 12.11 -5.46
N HIS A 106 -5.94 11.67 -4.60
CA HIS A 106 -4.56 12.12 -4.52
C HIS A 106 -3.62 11.00 -4.95
N PRO A 107 -2.42 11.33 -5.45
CA PRO A 107 -1.42 10.30 -5.72
C PRO A 107 -1.15 9.47 -4.46
N SER A 108 -1.06 8.16 -4.61
CA SER A 108 -0.81 7.24 -3.50
C SER A 108 0.53 7.47 -2.79
N THR A 109 1.45 8.18 -3.46
CA THR A 109 2.75 8.57 -2.92
C THR A 109 2.70 9.87 -2.09
N THR A 110 1.53 10.51 -1.97
CA THR A 110 1.36 11.71 -1.14
C THR A 110 1.53 11.36 0.33
N PHE A 111 2.35 12.12 1.03
CA PHE A 111 2.52 11.95 2.47
C PHE A 111 1.30 12.42 3.24
N VAL A 112 0.94 11.70 4.29
CA VAL A 112 -0.22 12.02 5.11
C VAL A 112 -0.11 13.42 5.72
N HIS A 113 1.07 13.84 6.15
CA HIS A 113 1.26 15.17 6.74
C HIS A 113 0.98 16.32 5.75
N ASP A 114 1.14 16.09 4.45
CA ASP A 114 0.85 17.08 3.42
C ASP A 114 -0.65 17.30 3.18
N LEU A 115 -1.49 16.37 3.64
CA LEU A 115 -2.93 16.46 3.47
C LEU A 115 -3.56 17.57 4.31
N ALA A 116 -2.93 17.99 5.39
CA ALA A 116 -3.43 19.05 6.26
C ALA A 116 -3.75 20.34 5.50
N SER A 117 -2.88 20.72 4.56
CA SER A 117 -3.06 21.94 3.74
C SER A 117 -3.97 21.73 2.53
N ARG A 118 -4.24 20.48 2.14
CA ARG A 118 -5.01 20.14 0.93
C ARG A 118 -6.47 19.80 1.21
N LEU A 119 -6.78 19.36 2.43
CA LEU A 119 -8.15 19.05 2.83
C LEU A 119 -8.89 20.31 3.24
N ARG A 120 -10.17 20.38 2.89
CA ARG A 120 -11.03 21.54 3.13
C ARG A 120 -12.23 21.17 3.97
N CYS A 121 -12.58 22.03 4.91
CA CYS A 121 -13.78 21.89 5.71
C CYS A 121 -15.00 22.32 4.88
N SER A 122 -15.98 21.43 4.72
CA SER A 122 -17.20 21.71 3.96
C SER A 122 -18.05 22.82 4.62
N LYS A 123 -18.06 22.91 5.94
CA LYS A 123 -18.79 23.97 6.68
C LYS A 123 -18.15 25.33 6.46
N CYS A 124 -16.82 25.44 6.57
CA CYS A 124 -16.11 26.68 6.37
C CYS A 124 -16.08 27.11 4.91
N ALA A 125 -16.11 26.15 3.96
CA ALA A 125 -16.18 26.44 2.53
C ALA A 125 -17.49 27.16 2.16
N LYS A 126 -18.61 26.84 2.80
CA LYS A 126 -19.89 27.55 2.62
C LYS A 126 -19.81 29.02 3.05
N ALA A 127 -18.96 29.34 4.01
CA ALA A 127 -18.68 30.71 4.45
C ALA A 127 -17.51 31.35 3.69
N ASN A 128 -17.12 30.78 2.56
CA ASN A 128 -16.01 31.22 1.70
C ASN A 128 -14.66 31.27 2.41
N ARG A 129 -14.43 30.38 3.36
CA ARG A 129 -13.18 30.27 4.13
C ARG A 129 -12.51 28.92 3.88
N ARG A 130 -11.18 28.93 3.92
CA ARG A 130 -10.35 27.75 3.63
C ARG A 130 -9.33 27.51 4.73
N PRO A 131 -9.76 27.17 5.97
CA PRO A 131 -8.80 26.86 7.02
C PRO A 131 -8.10 25.52 6.73
N SER A 132 -6.89 25.38 7.25
CA SER A 132 -6.17 24.11 7.22
C SER A 132 -6.85 23.09 8.14
N ALA A 133 -6.63 21.81 7.86
CA ALA A 133 -7.03 20.74 8.76
C ALA A 133 -5.92 20.44 9.76
N THR A 134 -6.29 20.09 10.98
CA THR A 134 -5.39 19.52 11.97
C THR A 134 -5.53 18.00 11.91
N LEU A 135 -4.43 17.30 11.70
CA LEU A 135 -4.42 15.84 11.69
C LEU A 135 -4.43 15.34 13.12
N LEU A 136 -5.32 14.41 13.42
CA LEU A 136 -5.44 13.83 14.78
C LEU A 136 -4.74 12.48 14.87
N GLN A 137 -5.10 11.54 14.02
CA GLN A 137 -4.49 10.21 13.96
C GLN A 137 -4.90 9.44 12.71
N LEU A 138 -4.17 8.37 12.44
CA LEU A 138 -4.57 7.34 11.50
C LEU A 138 -5.32 6.23 12.25
N ALA A 139 -6.43 5.77 11.69
CA ALA A 139 -7.27 4.77 12.32
C ALA A 139 -7.59 3.61 11.37
N GLN A 140 -7.84 2.45 11.95
CA GLN A 140 -8.24 1.26 11.19
C GLN A 140 -9.70 1.33 10.75
N ARG A 141 -10.54 2.03 11.51
CA ARG A 141 -11.97 2.17 11.26
C ARG A 141 -12.39 3.62 11.45
N PRO A 142 -13.44 4.06 10.75
CA PRO A 142 -13.97 5.40 10.99
C PRO A 142 -14.54 5.47 12.40
N ARG A 143 -14.44 6.67 12.99
CA ARG A 143 -15.11 6.94 14.25
C ARG A 143 -16.60 6.72 14.04
N GLN A 144 -17.20 5.85 14.85
CA GLN A 144 -18.66 5.74 14.84
C GLN A 144 -19.22 7.10 15.24
N ALA A 145 -20.11 7.65 14.40
CA ALA A 145 -20.88 8.81 14.82
C ALA A 145 -21.54 8.47 16.15
N ALA A 146 -21.29 9.27 17.18
CA ALA A 146 -22.00 9.12 18.43
C ALA A 146 -23.51 9.16 18.11
N PRO A 147 -24.33 8.25 18.64
CA PRO A 147 -25.75 8.32 18.40
C PRO A 147 -26.21 9.71 18.86
N GLU A 148 -26.81 10.44 17.93
CA GLU A 148 -27.47 11.69 18.29
C GLU A 148 -28.60 11.34 19.26
N THR A 149 -28.38 11.68 20.49
CA THR A 149 -29.45 11.66 21.50
C THR A 149 -30.26 12.92 21.41
#